data_fb420b5869cfeff6edf22fc5de42b910
#
_entry.id   fb420b5869cfeff6edf22fc5de42b910
#
_cell.length_a   1.000
_cell.length_b   1.000
_cell.length_c   1.000
_cell.angle_alpha   90.00
_cell.angle_beta   90.00
_cell.angle_gamma   90.00
#
_symmetry.space_group_name_H-M   'P 1'
#
loop_
_entity.id
_entity.type
_entity.pdbx_description
1 polymer ?
#
loop_
_entity_poly.entity_id
_entity_poly.type
_entity_poly.pdbx_seq_one_letter_code
_entity_poly.pdbx_strand_id
1 'polypeptide(L)'
;MNRLLILGTAFAALLAAPALAQQPTKLLNASYDVARELFAAENEAFLKIHPGVTIDQSHAGTSKQARAIVEGLEADVVTFNQVTDIDFLVKQGFVSADWQKDFPNSASPFYSFPSFLVRAGNPKNIKDWNDLARDDVKVIFPNPKTSGNARYTYLAATAYAKEAFGGDEEKVEAFVKKIFDNVPVFDTGGRAATTTFVERETGDVLITFEAETRGIAKQYGADKVEGVIPSVSLLAEFPVAIVDKVADKRGSRELAKAYLDFLYSEDGQRVAAKFGHRVHNEKVAGEFKAEFPEIRLVNVDDVFGGWDKIQKEYFASGATLDKLYGSR
;
A
#
# COMPACT_ATOMS: atom_id res chain seq x y z
N MET A 1 64.01 -58.89 -34.71
CA MET A 1 63.75 -57.46 -35.04
C MET A 1 62.37 -57.13 -34.54
N ASN A 2 62.27 -56.68 -33.30
CA ASN A 2 60.99 -56.31 -32.66
C ASN A 2 60.73 -54.83 -32.87
N ARG A 3 59.59 -54.47 -33.49
CA ARG A 3 59.06 -53.10 -33.53
C ARG A 3 57.98 -52.93 -32.48
N LEU A 4 58.29 -52.17 -31.46
CA LEU A 4 57.34 -51.73 -30.46
C LEU A 4 56.48 -50.60 -31.06
N LEU A 5 55.13 -50.75 -31.10
CA LEU A 5 54.18 -49.71 -31.38
C LEU A 5 53.79 -49.09 -30.04
N ILE A 6 54.08 -47.79 -29.86
CA ILE A 6 53.59 -46.95 -28.74
C ILE A 6 52.25 -46.31 -29.18
N LEU A 7 51.14 -46.77 -28.59
CA LEU A 7 49.84 -46.06 -28.69
C LEU A 7 49.82 -44.88 -27.70
N GLY A 8 49.88 -43.73 -28.23
CA GLY A 8 49.64 -42.50 -27.44
C GLY A 8 48.14 -42.26 -27.26
N THR A 9 47.61 -42.37 -26.03
CA THR A 9 46.25 -41.99 -25.64
C THR A 9 46.21 -40.48 -25.39
N ALA A 10 45.58 -39.74 -26.30
CA ALA A 10 45.29 -38.32 -26.10
C ALA A 10 44.09 -38.22 -25.15
N PHE A 11 44.32 -37.65 -23.97
CA PHE A 11 43.29 -37.35 -22.98
C PHE A 11 42.70 -35.96 -23.35
N ALA A 12 41.53 -35.92 -23.98
CA ALA A 12 40.81 -34.70 -24.23
C ALA A 12 40.12 -34.22 -22.94
N ALA A 13 40.70 -33.24 -22.27
CA ALA A 13 40.05 -32.55 -21.15
C ALA A 13 38.87 -31.69 -21.69
N LEU A 14 37.65 -32.17 -21.53
CA LEU A 14 36.47 -31.33 -21.70
C LEU A 14 36.46 -30.27 -20.60
N LEU A 15 36.81 -29.05 -20.96
CA LEU A 15 36.51 -27.86 -20.12
C LEU A 15 34.98 -27.66 -20.13
N ALA A 16 34.33 -28.14 -19.08
CA ALA A 16 32.95 -27.79 -18.83
C ALA A 16 32.91 -26.28 -18.52
N ALA A 17 32.49 -25.48 -19.49
CA ALA A 17 32.14 -24.08 -19.23
C ALA A 17 31.01 -24.04 -18.18
N PRO A 18 31.12 -23.20 -17.13
CA PRO A 18 30.03 -23.05 -16.21
C PRO A 18 28.80 -22.60 -17.02
N ALA A 19 27.72 -23.37 -16.95
CA ALA A 19 26.42 -22.93 -17.46
C ALA A 19 26.04 -21.66 -16.69
N LEU A 20 26.09 -20.51 -17.35
CA LEU A 20 25.52 -19.29 -16.81
C LEU A 20 24.03 -19.58 -16.53
N ALA A 21 23.66 -19.69 -15.27
CA ALA A 21 22.28 -19.86 -14.88
C ALA A 21 21.51 -18.72 -15.53
N GLN A 22 20.54 -19.06 -16.38
CA GLN A 22 19.72 -18.06 -17.06
C GLN A 22 18.97 -17.29 -16.00
N GLN A 23 19.20 -15.98 -15.92
CA GLN A 23 18.52 -15.11 -14.97
C GLN A 23 17.00 -15.23 -15.13
N PRO A 24 16.25 -15.34 -14.04
CA PRO A 24 14.79 -15.35 -14.13
C PRO A 24 14.28 -14.11 -14.87
N THR A 25 13.38 -14.33 -15.79
CA THR A 25 12.78 -13.28 -16.62
C THR A 25 11.36 -12.96 -16.20
N LYS A 26 10.90 -13.53 -15.09
CA LYS A 26 9.53 -13.39 -14.61
C LYS A 26 9.47 -13.09 -13.13
N LEU A 27 8.71 -12.04 -12.76
CA LEU A 27 8.36 -11.69 -11.39
C LEU A 27 6.85 -11.79 -11.16
N LEU A 28 6.45 -12.06 -9.91
CA LEU A 28 5.10 -11.84 -9.42
C LEU A 28 5.13 -10.76 -8.33
N ASN A 29 4.42 -9.64 -8.57
CA ASN A 29 4.18 -8.60 -7.59
C ASN A 29 2.80 -8.84 -6.93
N ALA A 30 2.78 -9.08 -5.61
CA ALA A 30 1.56 -9.09 -4.83
C ALA A 30 1.31 -7.70 -4.24
N SER A 31 0.16 -7.09 -4.57
CA SER A 31 -0.14 -5.70 -4.23
C SER A 31 -1.55 -5.53 -3.67
N TYR A 32 -1.87 -4.33 -3.18
CA TYR A 32 -3.19 -3.97 -2.70
C TYR A 32 -4.20 -3.74 -3.84
N ASP A 33 -5.50 -3.81 -3.53
CA ASP A 33 -6.58 -3.94 -4.52
C ASP A 33 -6.75 -2.74 -5.45
N VAL A 34 -6.56 -1.52 -4.94
CA VAL A 34 -6.75 -0.27 -5.71
C VAL A 34 -5.50 0.16 -6.50
N ALA A 35 -4.35 -0.50 -6.32
CA ALA A 35 -3.08 -0.15 -6.98
C ALA A 35 -2.90 -0.78 -8.36
N ARG A 36 -3.89 -1.48 -8.88
CA ARG A 36 -3.78 -2.25 -10.13
C ARG A 36 -3.29 -1.39 -11.29
N GLU A 37 -3.88 -0.24 -11.48
CA GLU A 37 -3.59 0.67 -12.59
C GLU A 37 -2.22 1.34 -12.41
N LEU A 38 -1.86 1.70 -11.16
CA LEU A 38 -0.54 2.21 -10.83
C LEU A 38 0.54 1.20 -11.22
N PHE A 39 0.46 -0.03 -10.71
CA PHE A 39 1.49 -1.03 -10.99
C PHE A 39 1.47 -1.55 -12.43
N ALA A 40 0.37 -1.44 -13.16
CA ALA A 40 0.37 -1.66 -14.60
C ALA A 40 1.24 -0.61 -15.31
N ALA A 41 1.14 0.66 -14.93
CA ALA A 41 1.96 1.73 -15.49
C ALA A 41 3.43 1.66 -15.04
N GLU A 42 3.70 1.31 -13.77
CA GLU A 42 5.06 1.07 -13.26
C GLU A 42 5.74 -0.08 -14.03
N ASN A 43 5.02 -1.19 -14.24
CA ASN A 43 5.50 -2.32 -14.99
C ASN A 43 5.82 -1.93 -16.45
N GLU A 44 4.93 -1.19 -17.11
CA GLU A 44 5.17 -0.71 -18.47
C GLU A 44 6.44 0.14 -18.54
N ALA A 45 6.65 1.05 -17.59
CA ALA A 45 7.84 1.89 -17.55
C ALA A 45 9.11 1.09 -17.26
N PHE A 46 9.08 0.15 -16.31
CA PHE A 46 10.19 -0.75 -16.00
C PHE A 46 10.59 -1.62 -17.18
N LEU A 47 9.62 -2.19 -17.90
CA LEU A 47 9.86 -3.08 -19.03
C LEU A 47 10.51 -2.37 -20.24
N LYS A 48 10.40 -1.05 -20.35
CA LYS A 48 11.12 -0.27 -21.39
C LYS A 48 12.64 -0.33 -21.23
N ILE A 49 13.11 -0.45 -19.98
CA ILE A 49 14.55 -0.53 -19.66
C ILE A 49 15.02 -1.96 -19.32
N HIS A 50 14.06 -2.89 -19.16
CA HIS A 50 14.32 -4.31 -18.92
C HIS A 50 13.59 -5.20 -19.94
N PRO A 51 13.98 -5.15 -21.23
CA PRO A 51 13.33 -5.93 -22.27
C PRO A 51 13.49 -7.44 -22.02
N GLY A 52 12.43 -8.21 -22.26
CA GLY A 52 12.45 -9.67 -22.06
C GLY A 52 12.03 -10.13 -20.67
N VAL A 53 11.75 -9.20 -19.76
CA VAL A 53 11.13 -9.48 -18.45
C VAL A 53 9.61 -9.50 -18.57
N THR A 54 8.96 -10.29 -17.72
CA THR A 54 7.51 -10.31 -17.52
C THR A 54 7.20 -10.07 -16.04
N ILE A 55 6.25 -9.19 -15.75
CA ILE A 55 5.80 -8.92 -14.38
C ILE A 55 4.32 -9.25 -14.29
N ASP A 56 3.99 -10.31 -13.57
CA ASP A 56 2.63 -10.65 -13.21
C ASP A 56 2.20 -9.86 -11.97
N GLN A 57 0.89 -9.65 -11.82
CA GLN A 57 0.32 -8.93 -10.69
C GLN A 57 -0.76 -9.77 -10.01
N SER A 58 -0.75 -9.76 -8.67
CA SER A 58 -1.84 -10.25 -7.82
C SER A 58 -2.37 -9.10 -6.97
N HIS A 59 -3.66 -8.82 -7.01
CA HIS A 59 -4.28 -7.70 -6.30
C HIS A 59 -5.41 -8.16 -5.39
N ALA A 60 -5.28 -7.85 -4.09
CA ALA A 60 -6.30 -8.04 -3.06
C ALA A 60 -6.00 -7.13 -1.87
N GLY A 61 -6.81 -7.17 -0.81
CA GLY A 61 -6.42 -6.55 0.47
C GLY A 61 -5.09 -7.16 0.97
N THR A 62 -4.17 -6.32 1.46
CA THR A 62 -2.78 -6.73 1.77
C THR A 62 -2.68 -7.86 2.80
N SER A 63 -3.56 -7.86 3.81
CA SER A 63 -3.64 -8.98 4.76
C SER A 63 -4.06 -10.31 4.11
N LYS A 64 -4.87 -10.26 3.03
CA LYS A 64 -5.22 -11.45 2.23
C LYS A 64 -4.05 -11.91 1.38
N GLN A 65 -3.32 -10.97 0.77
CA GLN A 65 -2.10 -11.27 0.00
C GLN A 65 -1.03 -11.90 0.88
N ALA A 66 -0.78 -11.33 2.07
CA ALA A 66 0.21 -11.87 3.00
C ALA A 66 -0.12 -13.32 3.41
N ARG A 67 -1.38 -13.63 3.69
CA ARG A 67 -1.81 -15.01 3.96
C ARG A 67 -1.63 -15.91 2.74
N ALA A 68 -2.02 -15.45 1.54
CA ALA A 68 -1.87 -16.23 0.32
C ALA A 68 -0.41 -16.60 0.03
N ILE A 69 0.55 -15.69 0.34
CA ILE A 69 1.99 -15.97 0.21
C ILE A 69 2.39 -17.10 1.17
N VAL A 70 1.96 -17.05 2.42
CA VAL A 70 2.24 -18.11 3.40
C VAL A 70 1.60 -19.44 2.97
N GLU A 71 0.45 -19.41 2.33
CA GLU A 71 -0.29 -20.56 1.80
C GLU A 71 0.22 -21.05 0.43
N GLY A 72 1.24 -20.40 -0.16
CA GLY A 72 1.92 -20.88 -1.36
C GLY A 72 1.84 -20.01 -2.59
N LEU A 73 1.33 -18.77 -2.50
CA LEU A 73 1.47 -17.79 -3.59
C LEU A 73 2.94 -17.40 -3.72
N GLU A 74 3.57 -17.78 -4.83
CA GLU A 74 4.98 -17.52 -5.08
C GLU A 74 5.24 -16.09 -5.59
N ALA A 75 4.87 -15.09 -4.76
CA ALA A 75 5.19 -13.70 -5.05
C ALA A 75 6.67 -13.42 -4.76
N ASP A 76 7.36 -12.79 -5.70
CA ASP A 76 8.77 -12.39 -5.57
C ASP A 76 8.92 -11.10 -4.77
N VAL A 77 7.96 -10.20 -4.93
CA VAL A 77 7.91 -8.91 -4.23
C VAL A 77 6.50 -8.63 -3.71
N VAL A 78 6.44 -7.85 -2.65
CA VAL A 78 5.20 -7.24 -2.15
C VAL A 78 5.30 -5.74 -2.27
N THR A 79 4.19 -5.11 -2.67
CA THR A 79 4.00 -3.66 -2.68
C THR A 79 2.70 -3.38 -1.95
N PHE A 80 2.80 -3.21 -0.63
CA PHE A 80 1.64 -3.17 0.26
C PHE A 80 1.26 -1.73 0.65
N ASN A 81 0.13 -1.57 1.30
CA ASN A 81 -0.29 -0.31 1.93
C ASN A 81 -0.38 -0.44 3.46
N GLN A 82 0.27 -1.46 4.03
CA GLN A 82 0.21 -1.71 5.47
C GLN A 82 1.50 -2.41 5.95
N VAL A 83 2.23 -1.74 6.83
CA VAL A 83 3.49 -2.24 7.43
C VAL A 83 3.26 -3.57 8.16
N THR A 84 2.21 -3.67 8.96
CA THR A 84 1.91 -4.88 9.77
C THR A 84 1.66 -6.14 8.94
N ASP A 85 1.32 -6.02 7.66
CA ASP A 85 1.14 -7.16 6.77
C ASP A 85 2.49 -7.68 6.24
N ILE A 86 3.51 -6.81 6.12
CA ILE A 86 4.90 -7.25 5.87
C ILE A 86 5.48 -7.87 7.15
N ASP A 87 5.25 -7.26 8.32
CA ASP A 87 5.68 -7.83 9.61
C ASP A 87 5.08 -9.21 9.87
N PHE A 88 3.87 -9.47 9.38
CA PHE A 88 3.31 -10.82 9.39
C PHE A 88 4.15 -11.78 8.54
N LEU A 89 4.60 -11.38 7.35
CA LEU A 89 5.49 -12.21 6.52
C LEU A 89 6.86 -12.41 7.16
N VAL A 90 7.39 -11.41 7.89
CA VAL A 90 8.62 -11.55 8.71
C VAL A 90 8.44 -12.64 9.77
N LYS A 91 7.34 -12.59 10.54
CA LYS A 91 7.03 -13.58 11.58
C LYS A 91 6.87 -15.00 11.01
N GLN A 92 6.49 -15.14 9.75
CA GLN A 92 6.37 -16.42 9.04
C GLN A 92 7.68 -16.84 8.30
N GLY A 93 8.75 -16.04 8.39
CA GLY A 93 10.05 -16.33 7.78
C GLY A 93 10.07 -16.22 6.26
N PHE A 94 9.22 -15.38 5.68
CA PHE A 94 9.18 -15.11 4.24
C PHE A 94 9.96 -13.85 3.86
N VAL A 95 10.07 -12.88 4.75
CA VAL A 95 10.72 -11.59 4.56
C VAL A 95 11.74 -11.38 5.69
N SER A 96 12.86 -10.73 5.41
CA SER A 96 13.89 -10.38 6.37
C SER A 96 13.35 -9.47 7.49
N ALA A 97 13.85 -9.64 8.72
CA ALA A 97 13.50 -8.76 9.83
C ALA A 97 13.95 -7.30 9.61
N ASP A 98 14.97 -7.10 8.82
CA ASP A 98 15.55 -5.78 8.50
C ASP A 98 15.01 -5.16 7.21
N TRP A 99 13.92 -5.68 6.66
CA TRP A 99 13.34 -5.28 5.36
C TRP A 99 13.20 -3.76 5.16
N GLN A 100 12.90 -3.02 6.23
CA GLN A 100 12.77 -1.57 6.18
C GLN A 100 14.09 -0.83 5.89
N LYS A 101 15.23 -1.52 6.03
CA LYS A 101 16.57 -0.98 5.72
C LYS A 101 17.02 -1.26 4.29
N ASP A 102 16.33 -2.16 3.59
CA ASP A 102 16.72 -2.60 2.24
C ASP A 102 16.52 -1.50 1.18
N PHE A 103 15.61 -0.57 1.46
CA PHE A 103 15.27 0.54 0.56
C PHE A 103 15.09 1.86 1.33
N PRO A 104 15.22 3.03 0.66
CA PRO A 104 15.03 4.34 1.29
C PRO A 104 13.64 4.52 1.94
N ASN A 105 13.55 5.47 2.86
CA ASN A 105 12.30 5.87 3.52
C ASN A 105 11.56 4.70 4.18
N SER A 106 12.27 3.88 4.95
CA SER A 106 11.73 2.66 5.59
C SER A 106 11.08 1.73 4.58
N ALA A 107 11.72 1.57 3.41
CA ALA A 107 11.25 0.79 2.27
C ALA A 107 9.88 1.27 1.72
N SER A 108 9.62 2.58 1.74
CA SER A 108 8.40 3.19 1.20
C SER A 108 8.73 4.14 0.04
N PRO A 109 8.53 3.74 -1.23
CA PRO A 109 8.89 4.58 -2.38
C PRO A 109 8.01 5.82 -2.52
N PHE A 110 6.79 5.78 -2.04
CA PHE A 110 5.82 6.89 -2.07
C PHE A 110 4.86 6.80 -0.89
N TYR A 111 4.09 7.85 -0.66
CA TYR A 111 3.16 7.94 0.45
C TYR A 111 1.85 8.62 0.06
N SER A 112 0.85 8.54 0.92
CA SER A 112 -0.41 9.25 0.83
C SER A 112 -0.97 9.46 2.25
N PHE A 113 -2.25 9.77 2.38
CA PHE A 113 -2.95 9.92 3.65
C PHE A 113 -4.46 9.78 3.44
N PRO A 114 -5.26 9.42 4.45
CA PRO A 114 -6.71 9.47 4.40
C PRO A 114 -7.24 10.87 4.09
N SER A 115 -8.08 10.96 3.08
CA SER A 115 -8.68 12.18 2.55
C SER A 115 -10.15 11.89 2.23
N PHE A 116 -10.92 12.91 1.90
CA PHE A 116 -12.34 12.77 1.66
C PHE A 116 -12.66 12.95 0.18
N LEU A 117 -13.58 12.15 -0.31
CA LEU A 117 -14.23 12.34 -1.60
C LEU A 117 -15.71 12.60 -1.33
N VAL A 118 -16.20 13.75 -1.75
CA VAL A 118 -17.59 14.18 -1.54
C VAL A 118 -18.34 14.27 -2.85
N ARG A 119 -19.66 14.39 -2.81
CA ARG A 119 -20.48 14.68 -3.97
C ARG A 119 -20.10 16.04 -4.56
N ALA A 120 -20.22 16.20 -5.88
CA ALA A 120 -19.90 17.45 -6.56
C ALA A 120 -20.66 18.66 -5.93
N GLY A 121 -19.93 19.76 -5.74
CA GLY A 121 -20.45 20.94 -5.07
C GLY A 121 -20.60 20.81 -3.56
N ASN A 122 -20.13 19.71 -2.98
CA ASN A 122 -20.08 19.45 -1.53
C ASN A 122 -21.39 19.85 -0.79
N PRO A 123 -22.55 19.26 -1.13
CA PRO A 123 -23.85 19.70 -0.62
C PRO A 123 -23.99 19.60 0.90
N LYS A 124 -23.17 18.78 1.56
CA LYS A 124 -23.10 18.64 3.02
C LYS A 124 -22.09 19.59 3.66
N ASN A 125 -21.36 20.40 2.87
CA ASN A 125 -20.32 21.31 3.35
C ASN A 125 -19.29 20.61 4.27
N ILE A 126 -18.82 19.44 3.84
CA ILE A 126 -17.83 18.64 4.56
C ILE A 126 -16.45 19.25 4.32
N LYS A 127 -15.75 19.63 5.39
CA LYS A 127 -14.42 20.27 5.33
C LYS A 127 -13.38 19.56 6.14
N ASP A 128 -13.79 18.92 7.26
CA ASP A 128 -12.86 18.30 8.19
C ASP A 128 -13.51 17.12 8.90
N TRP A 129 -12.73 16.41 9.71
CA TRP A 129 -13.13 15.22 10.46
C TRP A 129 -14.36 15.44 11.36
N ASN A 130 -14.52 16.62 11.97
CA ASN A 130 -15.68 16.92 12.81
C ASN A 130 -17.00 16.88 12.03
N ASP A 131 -16.99 17.19 10.73
CA ASP A 131 -18.19 17.14 9.90
C ASP A 131 -18.69 15.70 9.71
N LEU A 132 -17.78 14.71 9.79
CA LEU A 132 -18.12 13.30 9.63
C LEU A 132 -18.88 12.71 10.83
N ALA A 133 -18.82 13.39 11.98
CA ALA A 133 -19.55 12.99 13.18
C ALA A 133 -20.97 13.58 13.27
N ARG A 134 -21.42 14.36 12.29
CA ARG A 134 -22.76 14.93 12.23
C ARG A 134 -23.81 13.87 11.94
N ASP A 135 -25.01 14.01 12.51
CA ASP A 135 -26.12 13.04 12.34
C ASP A 135 -26.66 12.97 10.89
N ASP A 136 -26.53 14.07 10.15
CA ASP A 136 -27.01 14.20 8.78
C ASP A 136 -26.00 13.76 7.72
N VAL A 137 -24.82 13.23 8.11
CA VAL A 137 -23.75 12.80 7.22
C VAL A 137 -23.66 11.27 7.21
N LYS A 138 -23.65 10.68 6.03
CA LYS A 138 -23.39 9.25 5.84
C LYS A 138 -21.99 9.04 5.26
N VAL A 139 -21.18 8.30 6.01
CA VAL A 139 -19.77 8.06 5.73
C VAL A 139 -19.57 6.70 5.09
N ILE A 140 -18.76 6.60 4.06
CA ILE A 140 -18.35 5.35 3.43
C ILE A 140 -16.85 5.17 3.61
N PHE A 141 -16.43 4.04 4.14
CA PHE A 141 -15.08 3.52 4.12
C PHE A 141 -15.11 1.99 4.37
N PRO A 142 -14.07 1.25 3.94
CA PRO A 142 -14.09 -0.21 4.09
C PRO A 142 -13.91 -0.64 5.56
N ASN A 143 -14.04 -1.94 5.80
CA ASN A 143 -13.92 -2.53 7.13
C ASN A 143 -12.45 -2.55 7.60
N PRO A 144 -12.09 -1.92 8.73
CA PRO A 144 -10.72 -1.96 9.28
C PRO A 144 -10.18 -3.35 9.63
N LYS A 145 -11.05 -4.36 9.76
CA LYS A 145 -10.63 -5.76 9.96
C LYS A 145 -10.11 -6.42 8.69
N THR A 146 -10.43 -5.87 7.50
CA THR A 146 -10.09 -6.47 6.21
C THR A 146 -9.29 -5.57 5.29
N SER A 147 -9.23 -4.27 5.58
CA SER A 147 -8.64 -3.25 4.71
C SER A 147 -7.60 -2.39 5.44
N GLY A 148 -6.38 -2.32 4.91
CA GLY A 148 -5.33 -1.44 5.39
C GLY A 148 -5.72 0.05 5.25
N ASN A 149 -6.38 0.43 4.15
CA ASN A 149 -6.94 1.77 3.96
C ASN A 149 -7.84 2.18 5.14
N ALA A 150 -8.76 1.31 5.53
CA ALA A 150 -9.67 1.57 6.63
C ALA A 150 -8.98 1.63 8.01
N ARG A 151 -7.87 0.92 8.19
CA ARG A 151 -7.05 1.06 9.40
C ARG A 151 -6.45 2.46 9.48
N TYR A 152 -5.90 2.97 8.39
CA TYR A 152 -5.42 4.36 8.33
C TYR A 152 -6.54 5.37 8.53
N THR A 153 -7.75 5.14 7.96
CA THR A 153 -8.93 5.98 8.19
C THR A 153 -9.28 6.06 9.66
N TYR A 154 -9.38 4.90 10.34
CA TYR A 154 -9.67 4.83 11.77
C TYR A 154 -8.62 5.56 12.62
N LEU A 155 -7.34 5.32 12.34
CA LEU A 155 -6.23 5.95 13.07
C LEU A 155 -6.15 7.46 12.79
N ALA A 156 -6.42 7.92 11.56
CA ALA A 156 -6.44 9.34 11.24
C ALA A 156 -7.58 10.09 11.96
N ALA A 157 -8.77 9.51 11.99
CA ALA A 157 -9.89 10.05 12.78
C ALA A 157 -9.56 10.10 14.28
N THR A 158 -8.88 9.06 14.79
CA THR A 158 -8.43 9.00 16.19
C THR A 158 -7.34 10.04 16.48
N ALA A 159 -6.39 10.23 15.57
CA ALA A 159 -5.32 11.24 15.71
C ALA A 159 -5.90 12.66 15.75
N TYR A 160 -6.83 12.97 14.84
CA TYR A 160 -7.57 14.25 14.89
C TYR A 160 -8.30 14.44 16.22
N ALA A 161 -9.03 13.42 16.68
CA ALA A 161 -9.80 13.51 17.93
C ALA A 161 -8.89 13.69 19.16
N LYS A 162 -7.75 12.98 19.23
CA LYS A 162 -6.76 13.15 20.32
C LYS A 162 -6.29 14.60 20.42
N GLU A 163 -6.04 15.24 19.31
CA GLU A 163 -5.66 16.66 19.29
C GLU A 163 -6.83 17.56 19.64
N ALA A 164 -7.98 17.39 18.99
CA ALA A 164 -9.15 18.23 19.17
C ALA A 164 -9.69 18.21 20.62
N PHE A 165 -9.55 17.08 21.30
CA PHE A 165 -10.03 16.90 22.68
C PHE A 165 -8.93 16.87 23.74
N GLY A 166 -7.69 17.25 23.36
CA GLY A 166 -6.58 17.34 24.31
C GLY A 166 -6.22 15.98 24.97
N GLY A 167 -6.44 14.87 24.28
CA GLY A 167 -6.14 13.52 24.78
C GLY A 167 -7.20 12.93 25.73
N ASP A 168 -8.36 13.54 25.88
CA ASP A 168 -9.50 13.01 26.64
C ASP A 168 -10.04 11.74 25.95
N GLU A 169 -9.65 10.57 26.44
CA GLU A 169 -9.95 9.28 25.80
C GLU A 169 -11.45 9.01 25.64
N GLU A 170 -12.30 9.42 26.61
CA GLU A 170 -13.75 9.23 26.50
C GLU A 170 -14.34 10.04 25.33
N LYS A 171 -13.88 11.28 25.15
CA LYS A 171 -14.31 12.12 24.02
C LYS A 171 -13.76 11.62 22.69
N VAL A 172 -12.52 11.12 22.69
CA VAL A 172 -11.91 10.51 21.50
C VAL A 172 -12.72 9.28 21.08
N GLU A 173 -13.01 8.37 21.99
CA GLU A 173 -13.80 7.17 21.68
C GLU A 173 -15.22 7.52 21.22
N ALA A 174 -15.89 8.46 21.87
CA ALA A 174 -17.23 8.91 21.50
C ALA A 174 -17.25 9.53 20.09
N PHE A 175 -16.25 10.34 19.76
CA PHE A 175 -16.13 10.97 18.44
C PHE A 175 -15.92 9.92 17.34
N VAL A 176 -14.96 9.02 17.53
CA VAL A 176 -14.68 7.97 16.55
C VAL A 176 -15.89 7.04 16.40
N LYS A 177 -16.54 6.68 17.52
CA LYS A 177 -17.79 5.91 17.49
C LYS A 177 -18.84 6.58 16.65
N LYS A 178 -19.01 7.89 16.78
CA LYS A 178 -20.00 8.66 16.02
C LYS A 178 -19.75 8.57 14.50
N ILE A 179 -18.49 8.65 14.07
CA ILE A 179 -18.14 8.46 12.65
C ILE A 179 -18.50 7.03 12.21
N PHE A 180 -18.20 6.02 13.04
CA PHE A 180 -18.55 4.62 12.73
C PHE A 180 -20.05 4.37 12.67
N ASP A 181 -20.83 5.00 13.56
CA ASP A 181 -22.31 4.91 13.56
C ASP A 181 -22.92 5.54 12.29
N ASN A 182 -22.23 6.49 11.69
CA ASN A 182 -22.63 7.12 10.43
C ASN A 182 -22.32 6.26 9.18
N VAL A 183 -21.65 5.10 9.33
CA VAL A 183 -21.33 4.20 8.22
C VAL A 183 -22.47 3.20 8.00
N PRO A 184 -23.22 3.32 6.91
CA PRO A 184 -24.35 2.41 6.64
C PRO A 184 -23.92 0.99 6.25
N VAL A 185 -22.74 0.85 5.64
CA VAL A 185 -22.19 -0.44 5.19
C VAL A 185 -20.66 -0.42 5.23
N PHE A 186 -20.06 -1.49 5.74
CA PHE A 186 -18.62 -1.71 5.70
C PHE A 186 -18.26 -2.67 4.57
N ASP A 187 -17.75 -2.13 3.49
CA ASP A 187 -17.24 -2.92 2.38
C ASP A 187 -15.94 -3.66 2.75
N THR A 188 -15.59 -4.69 2.00
CA THR A 188 -14.42 -5.54 2.29
C THR A 188 -13.08 -4.89 1.92
N GLY A 189 -13.07 -3.85 1.08
CA GLY A 189 -11.87 -3.17 0.59
C GLY A 189 -12.18 -1.86 -0.10
N GLY A 190 -11.13 -1.11 -0.45
CA GLY A 190 -11.23 0.25 -1.01
C GLY A 190 -12.04 0.30 -2.31
N ARG A 191 -11.80 -0.62 -3.24
CA ARG A 191 -12.53 -0.67 -4.52
C ARG A 191 -14.03 -0.91 -4.34
N ALA A 192 -14.41 -1.79 -3.42
CA ALA A 192 -15.82 -2.02 -3.10
C ALA A 192 -16.48 -0.80 -2.47
N ALA A 193 -15.77 -0.09 -1.57
CA ALA A 193 -16.25 1.16 -1.00
C ALA A 193 -16.43 2.26 -2.06
N THR A 194 -15.51 2.35 -3.04
CA THR A 194 -15.64 3.25 -4.19
C THR A 194 -16.90 2.92 -5.01
N THR A 195 -17.13 1.65 -5.32
CA THR A 195 -18.36 1.20 -6.02
C THR A 195 -19.61 1.57 -5.22
N THR A 196 -19.62 1.34 -3.90
CA THR A 196 -20.75 1.71 -3.04
C THR A 196 -21.00 3.22 -3.07
N PHE A 197 -19.94 4.02 -2.99
CA PHE A 197 -20.06 5.47 -3.00
C PHE A 197 -20.42 5.98 -4.40
N VAL A 198 -19.62 5.71 -5.43
CA VAL A 198 -19.77 6.37 -6.74
C VAL A 198 -20.87 5.73 -7.58
N GLU A 199 -20.89 4.40 -7.70
CA GLU A 199 -21.80 3.70 -8.64
C GLU A 199 -23.17 3.44 -8.03
N ARG A 200 -23.24 3.12 -6.72
CA ARG A 200 -24.52 2.91 -6.01
C ARG A 200 -25.05 4.17 -5.36
N GLU A 201 -24.32 5.28 -5.50
CA GLU A 201 -24.68 6.61 -4.97
C GLU A 201 -25.02 6.62 -3.47
N THR A 202 -24.39 5.72 -2.70
CA THR A 202 -24.63 5.55 -1.27
C THR A 202 -23.66 6.45 -0.48
N GLY A 203 -24.17 7.18 0.51
CA GLY A 203 -23.39 8.04 1.40
C GLY A 203 -23.09 9.43 0.83
N ASP A 204 -22.62 10.30 1.70
CA ASP A 204 -22.30 11.71 1.42
C ASP A 204 -20.80 11.92 1.22
N VAL A 205 -19.98 11.09 1.85
CA VAL A 205 -18.51 11.15 1.82
C VAL A 205 -17.91 9.75 1.82
N LEU A 206 -16.92 9.56 0.95
CA LEU A 206 -16.02 8.39 0.98
C LEU A 206 -14.69 8.84 1.58
N ILE A 207 -14.19 8.10 2.59
CA ILE A 207 -12.84 8.28 3.11
C ILE A 207 -11.95 7.24 2.45
N THR A 208 -10.93 7.72 1.76
CA THR A 208 -9.91 6.87 1.14
C THR A 208 -8.59 7.64 1.05
N PHE A 209 -7.53 7.06 0.48
CA PHE A 209 -6.27 7.78 0.33
C PHE A 209 -6.38 8.95 -0.68
N GLU A 210 -5.61 10.04 -0.47
CA GLU A 210 -5.56 11.18 -1.40
C GLU A 210 -5.32 10.71 -2.84
N ALA A 211 -4.39 9.78 -3.04
CA ALA A 211 -4.10 9.22 -4.35
C ALA A 211 -5.35 8.61 -5.01
N GLU A 212 -6.19 7.93 -4.23
CA GLU A 212 -7.43 7.33 -4.72
C GLU A 212 -8.51 8.39 -4.97
N THR A 213 -8.69 9.39 -4.08
CA THR A 213 -9.68 10.45 -4.31
C THR A 213 -9.41 11.18 -5.62
N ARG A 214 -8.15 11.44 -5.93
CA ARG A 214 -7.72 12.06 -7.20
C ARG A 214 -8.00 11.16 -8.40
N GLY A 215 -7.64 9.87 -8.30
CA GLY A 215 -7.89 8.89 -9.34
C GLY A 215 -9.39 8.72 -9.64
N ILE A 216 -10.22 8.63 -8.61
CA ILE A 216 -11.67 8.50 -8.72
C ILE A 216 -12.28 9.77 -9.34
N ALA A 217 -11.89 10.96 -8.88
CA ALA A 217 -12.38 12.22 -9.47
C ALA A 217 -12.00 12.35 -10.94
N LYS A 218 -10.79 11.90 -11.32
CA LYS A 218 -10.36 11.86 -12.72
C LYS A 218 -11.16 10.86 -13.57
N GLN A 219 -11.48 9.70 -13.00
CA GLN A 219 -12.20 8.61 -13.70
C GLN A 219 -13.69 8.93 -13.90
N TYR A 220 -14.35 9.45 -12.87
CA TYR A 220 -15.81 9.63 -12.88
C TYR A 220 -16.26 11.06 -13.21
N GLY A 221 -15.36 12.03 -13.15
CA GLY A 221 -15.60 13.42 -13.49
C GLY A 221 -15.86 14.32 -12.27
N ALA A 222 -15.42 15.58 -12.38
CA ALA A 222 -15.60 16.60 -11.34
C ALA A 222 -17.08 17.06 -11.20
N ASP A 223 -17.92 16.71 -12.13
CA ASP A 223 -19.38 16.90 -12.08
C ASP A 223 -20.10 15.90 -11.17
N LYS A 224 -19.42 14.82 -10.76
CA LYS A 224 -19.95 13.81 -9.85
C LYS A 224 -19.36 13.84 -8.45
N VAL A 225 -18.05 14.03 -8.36
CA VAL A 225 -17.33 13.97 -7.08
C VAL A 225 -16.17 14.97 -7.04
N GLU A 226 -15.82 15.39 -5.83
CA GLU A 226 -14.66 16.26 -5.60
C GLU A 226 -13.90 15.85 -4.34
N GLY A 227 -12.57 16.06 -4.35
CA GLY A 227 -11.70 15.77 -3.22
C GLY A 227 -11.71 16.89 -2.18
N VAL A 228 -11.73 16.53 -0.90
CA VAL A 228 -11.57 17.45 0.22
C VAL A 228 -10.42 16.96 1.09
N ILE A 229 -9.47 17.86 1.36
CA ILE A 229 -8.31 17.57 2.21
C ILE A 229 -8.62 18.09 3.62
N PRO A 230 -8.55 17.20 4.65
CA PRO A 230 -8.78 17.61 6.03
C PRO A 230 -7.64 18.48 6.58
N SER A 231 -7.84 19.15 7.72
CA SER A 231 -6.83 19.99 8.37
C SER A 231 -5.59 19.22 8.82
N VAL A 232 -5.75 17.96 9.18
CA VAL A 232 -4.69 17.01 9.56
C VAL A 232 -5.07 15.61 9.12
N SER A 233 -4.07 14.82 8.74
CA SER A 233 -4.26 13.39 8.48
C SER A 233 -3.04 12.59 8.90
N LEU A 234 -3.17 11.26 8.83
CA LEU A 234 -2.10 10.32 9.19
C LEU A 234 -1.30 9.97 7.94
N LEU A 235 0.02 10.10 8.04
CA LEU A 235 0.93 9.62 6.99
C LEU A 235 0.69 8.13 6.75
N ALA A 236 0.37 7.77 5.53
CA ALA A 236 0.25 6.41 5.07
C ALA A 236 1.42 6.08 4.14
N GLU A 237 2.33 5.27 4.64
CA GLU A 237 3.44 4.73 3.89
C GLU A 237 2.97 3.53 3.07
N PHE A 238 3.56 3.37 1.87
CA PHE A 238 3.28 2.24 0.99
C PHE A 238 4.52 1.35 0.92
N PRO A 239 4.70 0.45 1.90
CA PRO A 239 5.93 -0.32 2.03
C PRO A 239 6.06 -1.38 0.94
N VAL A 240 7.32 -1.62 0.56
CA VAL A 240 7.70 -2.66 -0.39
C VAL A 240 8.74 -3.60 0.24
N ALA A 241 8.72 -4.86 -0.15
CA ALA A 241 9.74 -5.81 0.29
C ALA A 241 9.95 -6.92 -0.74
N ILE A 242 11.16 -7.47 -0.77
CA ILE A 242 11.45 -8.74 -1.44
C ILE A 242 10.88 -9.86 -0.56
N VAL A 243 10.19 -10.82 -1.16
CA VAL A 243 9.78 -12.04 -0.47
C VAL A 243 10.95 -13.03 -0.51
N ASP A 244 11.88 -12.85 0.43
CA ASP A 244 13.20 -13.50 0.42
C ASP A 244 13.13 -15.01 0.17
N LYS A 245 12.25 -15.70 0.90
CA LYS A 245 12.08 -17.15 0.78
C LYS A 245 11.67 -17.60 -0.63
N VAL A 246 10.89 -16.79 -1.32
CA VAL A 246 10.44 -17.07 -2.69
C VAL A 246 11.50 -16.65 -3.69
N ALA A 247 12.03 -15.45 -3.55
CA ALA A 247 13.04 -14.90 -4.46
C ALA A 247 14.32 -15.75 -4.48
N ASP A 248 14.78 -16.25 -3.32
CA ASP A 248 15.93 -17.13 -3.23
C ASP A 248 15.67 -18.51 -3.87
N LYS A 249 14.50 -19.10 -3.57
CA LYS A 249 14.08 -20.37 -4.18
C LYS A 249 14.05 -20.29 -5.72
N ARG A 250 13.59 -19.16 -6.24
CA ARG A 250 13.42 -18.92 -7.69
C ARG A 250 14.65 -18.33 -8.36
N GLY A 251 15.64 -17.88 -7.59
CA GLY A 251 16.81 -17.15 -8.09
C GLY A 251 16.48 -15.75 -8.64
N SER A 252 15.33 -15.19 -8.28
CA SER A 252 14.79 -13.93 -8.82
C SER A 252 15.19 -12.68 -8.01
N ARG A 253 16.02 -12.83 -6.96
CA ARG A 253 16.38 -11.75 -6.03
C ARG A 253 16.91 -10.49 -6.72
N GLU A 254 17.84 -10.64 -7.67
CA GLU A 254 18.42 -9.50 -8.38
C GLU A 254 17.37 -8.76 -9.23
N LEU A 255 16.50 -9.51 -9.89
CA LEU A 255 15.42 -8.91 -10.68
C LEU A 255 14.36 -8.27 -9.77
N ALA A 256 14.02 -8.90 -8.64
CA ALA A 256 13.13 -8.35 -7.62
C ALA A 256 13.67 -7.03 -7.05
N LYS A 257 14.98 -7.00 -6.73
CA LYS A 257 15.65 -5.79 -6.28
C LYS A 257 15.62 -4.69 -7.34
N ALA A 258 15.99 -5.02 -8.58
CA ALA A 258 15.97 -4.04 -9.68
C ALA A 258 14.57 -3.45 -9.90
N TYR A 259 13.51 -4.25 -9.78
CA TYR A 259 12.14 -3.79 -9.88
C TYR A 259 11.75 -2.84 -8.74
N LEU A 260 12.10 -3.18 -7.49
CA LEU A 260 11.80 -2.31 -6.36
C LEU A 260 12.66 -1.04 -6.37
N ASP A 261 13.94 -1.11 -6.76
CA ASP A 261 14.81 0.08 -6.95
C ASP A 261 14.22 1.03 -7.99
N PHE A 262 13.60 0.50 -9.06
CA PHE A 262 12.96 1.32 -10.09
C PHE A 262 11.86 2.23 -9.51
N LEU A 263 11.10 1.78 -8.52
CA LEU A 263 10.06 2.59 -7.87
C LEU A 263 10.62 3.85 -7.19
N TYR A 264 11.92 3.88 -6.88
CA TYR A 264 12.64 5.05 -6.32
C TYR A 264 13.33 5.89 -7.40
N SER A 265 13.39 5.42 -8.64
CA SER A 265 13.96 6.20 -9.76
C SER A 265 13.08 7.42 -10.08
N GLU A 266 13.64 8.42 -10.77
CA GLU A 266 12.84 9.56 -11.22
C GLU A 266 11.65 9.13 -12.09
N ASP A 267 11.80 8.11 -12.92
CA ASP A 267 10.73 7.62 -13.80
C ASP A 267 9.64 6.89 -13.01
N GLY A 268 9.99 5.99 -12.09
CA GLY A 268 9.03 5.35 -11.18
C GLY A 268 8.30 6.37 -10.32
N GLN A 269 9.04 7.28 -9.67
CA GLN A 269 8.45 8.36 -8.86
C GLN A 269 7.50 9.25 -9.69
N ARG A 270 7.83 9.52 -10.95
CA ARG A 270 6.98 10.30 -11.85
C ARG A 270 5.71 9.54 -12.25
N VAL A 271 5.78 8.22 -12.41
CA VAL A 271 4.60 7.37 -12.59
C VAL A 271 3.73 7.45 -11.33
N ALA A 272 4.29 7.21 -10.16
CA ALA A 272 3.54 7.28 -8.89
C ALA A 272 2.85 8.63 -8.69
N ALA A 273 3.53 9.76 -8.96
CA ALA A 273 2.96 11.11 -8.87
C ALA A 273 1.76 11.32 -9.82
N LYS A 274 1.85 10.82 -11.06
CA LYS A 274 0.73 10.88 -12.03
C LYS A 274 -0.51 10.10 -11.56
N PHE A 275 -0.31 9.08 -10.71
CA PHE A 275 -1.39 8.33 -10.07
C PHE A 275 -1.81 8.91 -8.71
N GLY A 276 -1.35 10.13 -8.38
CA GLY A 276 -1.79 10.86 -7.21
C GLY A 276 -1.03 10.55 -5.92
N HIS A 277 0.00 9.72 -5.98
CA HIS A 277 0.87 9.47 -4.82
C HIS A 277 1.86 10.62 -4.61
N ARG A 278 2.14 10.94 -3.36
CA ARG A 278 3.21 11.86 -2.99
C ARG A 278 4.53 11.11 -2.98
N VAL A 279 5.56 11.74 -3.53
CA VAL A 279 6.84 11.09 -3.79
C VAL A 279 7.96 11.75 -3.00
N HIS A 280 9.06 11.00 -2.77
CA HIS A 280 10.20 11.46 -2.00
C HIS A 280 11.29 12.13 -2.86
N ASN A 281 11.31 11.89 -4.18
CA ASN A 281 12.25 12.54 -5.07
C ASN A 281 11.88 14.02 -5.20
N GLU A 282 12.73 14.92 -4.68
CA GLU A 282 12.47 16.37 -4.62
C GLU A 282 12.23 16.99 -5.99
N LYS A 283 12.96 16.54 -7.02
CA LYS A 283 12.80 17.04 -8.39
C LYS A 283 11.42 16.69 -8.91
N VAL A 284 11.01 15.42 -8.77
CA VAL A 284 9.69 14.96 -9.21
C VAL A 284 8.59 15.61 -8.38
N ALA A 285 8.75 15.69 -7.05
CA ALA A 285 7.81 16.40 -6.19
C ALA A 285 7.63 17.86 -6.61
N GLY A 286 8.71 18.52 -7.04
CA GLY A 286 8.68 19.88 -7.60
C GLY A 286 7.87 19.98 -8.91
N GLU A 287 7.97 18.98 -9.79
CA GLU A 287 7.19 18.92 -11.05
C GLU A 287 5.67 18.88 -10.79
N PHE A 288 5.25 18.26 -9.70
CA PHE A 288 3.83 18.07 -9.34
C PHE A 288 3.35 18.98 -8.20
N LYS A 289 4.17 19.94 -7.75
CA LYS A 289 3.86 20.78 -6.58
C LYS A 289 2.48 21.47 -6.65
N ALA A 290 2.07 21.92 -7.83
CA ALA A 290 0.77 22.56 -8.01
C ALA A 290 -0.43 21.61 -7.81
N GLU A 291 -0.20 20.30 -7.92
CA GLU A 291 -1.23 19.27 -7.77
C GLU A 291 -1.39 18.80 -6.32
N PHE A 292 -0.37 18.96 -5.48
CA PHE A 292 -0.33 18.46 -4.12
C PHE A 292 -0.32 19.62 -3.11
N PRO A 293 -1.49 20.08 -2.64
CA PRO A 293 -1.57 21.13 -1.63
C PRO A 293 -0.91 20.70 -0.33
N GLU A 294 -0.44 21.68 0.44
CA GLU A 294 0.14 21.44 1.75
C GLU A 294 -0.90 20.87 2.71
N ILE A 295 -0.47 19.93 3.54
CA ILE A 295 -1.26 19.32 4.60
C ILE A 295 -0.37 19.02 5.78
N ARG A 296 -0.91 19.13 6.98
CA ARG A 296 -0.26 18.65 8.19
C ARG A 296 -0.47 17.15 8.34
N LEU A 297 0.61 16.39 8.21
CA LEU A 297 0.62 14.96 8.44
C LEU A 297 1.24 14.65 9.80
N VAL A 298 0.60 13.75 10.53
CA VAL A 298 1.15 13.12 11.73
C VAL A 298 1.54 11.67 11.42
N ASN A 299 2.51 11.14 12.12
CA ASN A 299 2.94 9.77 11.92
C ASN A 299 2.47 8.86 13.07
N VAL A 300 2.56 7.56 12.82
CA VAL A 300 2.12 6.53 13.76
C VAL A 300 2.94 6.52 15.05
N ASP A 301 4.24 6.74 14.95
CA ASP A 301 5.14 6.67 16.11
C ASP A 301 4.87 7.80 17.09
N ASP A 302 4.69 9.03 16.59
CA ASP A 302 4.48 10.22 17.42
C ASP A 302 3.12 10.18 18.14
N VAL A 303 2.05 9.75 17.44
CA VAL A 303 0.68 9.80 17.99
C VAL A 303 0.34 8.57 18.81
N PHE A 304 0.81 7.40 18.37
CA PHE A 304 0.38 6.11 18.93
C PHE A 304 1.50 5.30 19.57
N GLY A 305 2.77 5.67 19.37
CA GLY A 305 3.93 4.94 19.87
C GLY A 305 4.26 3.68 19.07
N GLY A 306 3.92 3.66 17.79
CA GLY A 306 4.33 2.62 16.83
C GLY A 306 3.27 1.56 16.52
N TRP A 307 3.54 0.82 15.45
CA TRP A 307 2.61 -0.19 14.91
C TRP A 307 2.36 -1.36 15.85
N ASP A 308 3.35 -1.81 16.63
CA ASP A 308 3.18 -2.90 17.59
C ASP A 308 2.17 -2.53 18.69
N LYS A 309 2.24 -1.29 19.18
CA LYS A 309 1.28 -0.78 20.16
C LYS A 309 -0.11 -0.65 19.55
N ILE A 310 -0.21 -0.09 18.35
CA ILE A 310 -1.47 0.00 17.61
C ILE A 310 -2.10 -1.38 17.42
N GLN A 311 -1.33 -2.37 16.97
CA GLN A 311 -1.85 -3.72 16.77
C GLN A 311 -2.45 -4.30 18.05
N LYS A 312 -1.79 -4.09 19.19
CA LYS A 312 -2.23 -4.60 20.48
C LYS A 312 -3.46 -3.86 21.03
N GLU A 313 -3.45 -2.53 20.98
CA GLU A 313 -4.45 -1.69 21.66
C GLU A 313 -5.70 -1.44 20.81
N TYR A 314 -5.55 -1.42 19.47
CA TYR A 314 -6.63 -1.04 18.58
C TYR A 314 -7.17 -2.22 17.74
N PHE A 315 -6.32 -3.14 17.26
CA PHE A 315 -6.71 -4.14 16.28
C PHE A 315 -6.71 -5.59 16.75
N ALA A 316 -6.11 -5.89 17.91
CA ALA A 316 -6.16 -7.24 18.49
C ALA A 316 -7.62 -7.64 18.82
N SER A 317 -7.86 -8.94 18.95
CA SER A 317 -9.16 -9.45 19.36
C SER A 317 -9.55 -8.90 20.74
N GLY A 318 -10.74 -8.32 20.86
CA GLY A 318 -11.24 -7.65 22.06
C GLY A 318 -10.67 -6.24 22.31
N ALA A 319 -9.82 -5.72 21.42
CA ALA A 319 -9.27 -4.37 21.52
C ALA A 319 -10.31 -3.30 21.13
N THR A 320 -9.89 -2.02 21.08
CA THR A 320 -10.79 -0.87 20.91
C THR A 320 -11.67 -0.98 19.67
N LEU A 321 -11.14 -1.45 18.53
CA LEU A 321 -11.94 -1.63 17.33
C LEU A 321 -13.10 -2.61 17.53
N ASP A 322 -12.87 -3.73 18.23
CA ASP A 322 -13.93 -4.73 18.49
C ASP A 322 -15.03 -4.15 19.39
N LYS A 323 -14.68 -3.30 20.35
CA LYS A 323 -15.65 -2.60 21.20
C LYS A 323 -16.54 -1.66 20.38
N LEU A 324 -15.96 -0.92 19.42
CA LEU A 324 -16.71 -0.04 18.51
C LEU A 324 -17.74 -0.83 17.66
N TYR A 325 -17.40 -2.04 17.22
CA TYR A 325 -18.34 -2.91 16.49
C TYR A 325 -19.39 -3.55 17.39
N GLY A 326 -19.03 -3.98 18.60
CA GLY A 326 -19.93 -4.65 19.53
C GLY A 326 -21.00 -3.75 20.14
N SER A 327 -20.86 -2.44 20.00
CA SER A 327 -21.82 -1.44 20.49
C SER A 327 -22.84 -1.00 19.43
N ARG A 328 -22.93 -1.69 18.28
CA ARG A 328 -23.87 -1.45 17.16
C ARG A 328 -25.12 -2.31 17.25
#